data_1ad3ddf929d9ff3f65db43377925476c
#
_entry.id   1ad3ddf929d9ff3f65db43377925476c
#
_cell.length_a   1.000
_cell.length_b   1.000
_cell.length_c   1.000
_cell.angle_alpha   90.00
_cell.angle_beta   90.00
_cell.angle_gamma   90.00
#
_symmetry.space_group_name_H-M   'P 1'
#
loop_
_entity.id
_entity.type
_entity.pdbx_description
1 polymer ?
#
loop_
_entity_poly.entity_id
_entity_poly.type
_entity_poly.pdbx_seq_one_letter_code
_entity_poly.pdbx_strand_id
1 'polypeptide(L)'
;SPHLVDFRERIRINGSPIPEEYVVHFVEKERDFFEPLHPSFFELTTAMAFRYFADEKVDVAVIEVGLGGRLDCTNIIHPDLCIITNISFDHTQFLGDTLAKIAGEKAGIIKPGIPVVIGETTPETKPVFLQKAAAEKAPVVFAEERMNNDYPGLKTELQGLYQLKNTRTILTALPLLKEAGYHIDERSVRSGFARVCELTGLM
;
A
#
# COMPACT_ATOMS: atom_id res chain seq x y z
N SER A 1 -2.72 -2.56 8.44
CA SER A 1 -3.22 -3.69 9.23
C SER A 1 -2.07 -4.61 9.65
N PRO A 2 -2.10 -5.28 10.80
CA PRO A 2 -3.24 -5.43 11.72
C PRO A 2 -3.57 -4.15 12.50
N HIS A 3 -4.60 -4.19 13.35
CA HIS A 3 -4.87 -3.20 14.37
C HIS A 3 -4.27 -3.65 15.70
N LEU A 4 -3.94 -2.70 16.58
CA LEU A 4 -3.35 -3.00 17.89
C LEU A 4 -4.40 -3.01 19.01
N VAL A 5 -5.34 -2.09 18.98
CA VAL A 5 -6.34 -1.90 20.04
C VAL A 5 -7.76 -1.94 19.47
N ASP A 6 -8.02 -1.19 18.41
CA ASP A 6 -9.36 -0.98 17.86
C ASP A 6 -9.40 -1.35 16.37
N PHE A 7 -10.37 -2.15 15.97
CA PHE A 7 -10.63 -2.51 14.57
C PHE A 7 -10.63 -1.29 13.64
N ARG A 8 -11.18 -0.16 14.08
CA ARG A 8 -11.30 1.07 13.29
C ARG A 8 -9.97 1.67 12.86
N GLU A 9 -8.86 1.28 13.49
CA GLU A 9 -7.50 1.66 13.06
C GLU A 9 -7.16 1.23 11.64
N ARG A 10 -7.86 0.21 11.12
CA ARG A 10 -7.67 -0.30 9.76
C ARG A 10 -8.17 0.64 8.68
N ILE A 11 -9.07 1.55 9.02
CA ILE A 11 -9.71 2.49 8.09
C ILE A 11 -9.60 3.88 8.67
N ARG A 12 -8.74 4.72 8.10
CA ARG A 12 -8.46 6.07 8.61
C ARG A 12 -8.58 7.11 7.51
N ILE A 13 -9.08 8.28 7.85
CA ILE A 13 -9.03 9.48 7.01
C ILE A 13 -8.28 10.56 7.79
N ASN A 14 -7.16 11.06 7.22
CA ASN A 14 -6.32 12.06 7.85
C ASN A 14 -5.90 11.69 9.29
N GLY A 15 -5.57 10.42 9.53
CA GLY A 15 -5.16 9.88 10.82
C GLY A 15 -6.30 9.51 11.77
N SER A 16 -7.52 10.00 11.53
CA SER A 16 -8.69 9.67 12.35
C SER A 16 -9.31 8.35 11.93
N PRO A 17 -9.58 7.42 12.86
CA PRO A 17 -10.24 6.17 12.53
C PRO A 17 -11.69 6.39 12.08
N ILE A 18 -12.21 5.46 11.28
CA ILE A 18 -13.62 5.45 10.86
C ILE A 18 -14.56 5.54 12.08
N PRO A 19 -15.62 6.37 12.03
CA PRO A 19 -16.59 6.48 13.14
C PRO A 19 -17.28 5.15 13.44
N GLU A 20 -17.52 4.88 14.71
CA GLU A 20 -18.24 3.67 15.17
C GLU A 20 -19.64 3.59 14.56
N GLU A 21 -20.34 4.71 14.52
CA GLU A 21 -21.66 4.82 13.93
C GLU A 21 -21.68 4.44 12.45
N TYR A 22 -20.61 4.79 11.71
CA TYR A 22 -20.49 4.39 10.32
C TYR A 22 -20.32 2.88 10.17
N VAL A 23 -19.49 2.26 11.02
CA VAL A 23 -19.28 0.81 11.04
C VAL A 23 -20.61 0.07 11.31
N VAL A 24 -21.33 0.50 12.33
CA VAL A 24 -22.64 -0.09 12.69
C VAL A 24 -23.62 0.06 11.53
N HIS A 25 -23.75 1.29 11.01
CA HIS A 25 -24.66 1.58 9.90
C HIS A 25 -24.35 0.74 8.65
N PHE A 26 -23.07 0.64 8.28
CA PHE A 26 -22.66 -0.15 7.12
C PHE A 26 -23.04 -1.63 7.30
N VAL A 27 -22.74 -2.22 8.46
CA VAL A 27 -23.04 -3.64 8.72
C VAL A 27 -24.56 -3.88 8.72
N GLU A 28 -25.34 -3.02 9.34
CA GLU A 28 -26.80 -3.16 9.37
C GLU A 28 -27.43 -3.03 7.98
N LYS A 29 -27.00 -2.01 7.23
CA LYS A 29 -27.54 -1.70 5.91
C LYS A 29 -27.20 -2.74 4.86
N GLU A 30 -25.98 -3.24 4.86
CA GLU A 30 -25.47 -4.14 3.83
C GLU A 30 -25.55 -5.63 4.23
N ARG A 31 -26.12 -5.95 5.42
CA ARG A 31 -26.23 -7.31 5.95
C ARG A 31 -26.85 -8.28 4.96
N ASP A 32 -28.03 -7.95 4.43
CA ASP A 32 -28.80 -8.85 3.54
C ASP A 32 -28.03 -9.13 2.24
N PHE A 33 -27.17 -8.22 1.82
CA PHE A 33 -26.30 -8.40 0.67
C PHE A 33 -25.11 -9.30 0.96
N PHE A 34 -24.41 -9.06 2.08
CA PHE A 34 -23.20 -9.79 2.41
C PHE A 34 -23.41 -11.14 3.05
N GLU A 35 -24.47 -11.33 3.83
CA GLU A 35 -24.70 -12.55 4.58
C GLU A 35 -24.73 -13.82 3.69
N PRO A 36 -25.40 -13.84 2.51
CA PRO A 36 -25.37 -14.99 1.63
C PRO A 36 -24.00 -15.25 0.97
N LEU A 37 -23.12 -14.25 0.90
CA LEU A 37 -21.80 -14.33 0.29
C LEU A 37 -20.73 -14.87 1.24
N HIS A 38 -21.02 -14.89 2.55
CA HIS A 38 -20.08 -15.32 3.60
C HIS A 38 -18.68 -14.72 3.47
N PRO A 39 -18.52 -13.38 3.31
CA PRO A 39 -17.21 -12.78 3.14
C PRO A 39 -16.35 -13.00 4.37
N SER A 40 -15.06 -13.13 4.16
CA SER A 40 -14.09 -13.11 5.25
C SER A 40 -14.11 -11.74 5.95
N PHE A 41 -13.59 -11.70 7.18
CA PHE A 41 -13.44 -10.44 7.92
C PHE A 41 -12.68 -9.38 7.11
N PHE A 42 -11.62 -9.78 6.39
CA PHE A 42 -10.82 -8.84 5.63
C PHE A 42 -11.56 -8.34 4.37
N GLU A 43 -12.29 -9.19 3.66
CA GLU A 43 -13.12 -8.79 2.52
C GLU A 43 -14.20 -7.80 2.92
N LEU A 44 -14.90 -8.06 4.03
CA LEU A 44 -15.91 -7.13 4.55
C LEU A 44 -15.30 -5.80 4.99
N THR A 45 -14.12 -5.84 5.63
CA THR A 45 -13.38 -4.63 6.02
C THR A 45 -12.96 -3.81 4.80
N THR A 46 -12.49 -4.47 3.75
CA THR A 46 -12.09 -3.82 2.49
C THR A 46 -13.28 -3.17 1.80
N ALA A 47 -14.42 -3.86 1.71
CA ALA A 47 -15.63 -3.30 1.14
C ALA A 47 -16.11 -2.05 1.92
N MET A 48 -16.09 -2.13 3.25
CA MET A 48 -16.41 -1.00 4.14
C MET A 48 -15.46 0.18 3.92
N ALA A 49 -14.15 -0.08 3.82
CA ALA A 49 -13.15 0.96 3.57
C ALA A 49 -13.39 1.69 2.25
N PHE A 50 -13.60 0.95 1.17
CA PHE A 50 -13.86 1.55 -0.15
C PHE A 50 -15.16 2.35 -0.17
N ARG A 51 -16.21 1.84 0.49
CA ARG A 51 -17.48 2.56 0.60
C ARG A 51 -17.31 3.84 1.41
N TYR A 52 -16.64 3.77 2.56
CA TYR A 52 -16.39 4.94 3.41
C TYR A 52 -15.57 6.01 2.69
N PHE A 53 -14.50 5.63 2.00
CA PHE A 53 -13.69 6.58 1.24
C PHE A 53 -14.48 7.24 0.08
N ALA A 54 -15.38 6.48 -0.55
CA ALA A 54 -16.26 7.03 -1.59
C ALA A 54 -17.30 8.01 -1.03
N ASP A 55 -17.92 7.69 0.12
CA ASP A 55 -18.91 8.53 0.78
C ASP A 55 -18.27 9.84 1.28
N GLU A 56 -17.05 9.76 1.84
CA GLU A 56 -16.27 10.92 2.32
C GLU A 56 -15.54 11.67 1.19
N LYS A 57 -15.56 11.14 -0.04
CA LYS A 57 -14.95 11.75 -1.23
C LYS A 57 -13.48 12.10 -1.02
N VAL A 58 -12.70 11.14 -0.50
CA VAL A 58 -11.27 11.35 -0.27
C VAL A 58 -10.53 11.66 -1.59
N ASP A 59 -9.58 12.58 -1.55
CA ASP A 59 -8.77 12.94 -2.72
C ASP A 59 -7.77 11.84 -3.10
N VAL A 60 -7.25 11.13 -2.09
CA VAL A 60 -6.23 10.07 -2.23
C VAL A 60 -6.52 8.95 -1.26
N ALA A 61 -6.40 7.71 -1.72
CA ALA A 61 -6.46 6.53 -0.87
C ALA A 61 -5.14 5.75 -0.96
N VAL A 62 -4.55 5.43 0.19
CA VAL A 62 -3.41 4.52 0.31
C VAL A 62 -3.94 3.17 0.75
N ILE A 63 -3.87 2.19 -0.13
CA ILE A 63 -4.45 0.86 0.09
C ILE A 63 -3.33 -0.15 0.33
N GLU A 64 -3.33 -0.76 1.50
CA GLU A 64 -2.42 -1.85 1.85
C GLU A 64 -3.04 -3.20 1.50
N VAL A 65 -2.28 -4.02 0.77
CA VAL A 65 -2.64 -5.42 0.45
C VAL A 65 -2.65 -6.26 1.73
N GLY A 66 -3.68 -7.07 1.92
CA GLY A 66 -3.77 -7.94 3.08
C GLY A 66 -2.84 -9.15 2.99
N LEU A 67 -2.86 -9.86 1.86
CA LEU A 67 -2.05 -11.07 1.65
C LEU A 67 -1.69 -11.25 0.18
N GLY A 68 -0.40 -11.40 -0.09
CA GLY A 68 0.11 -11.64 -1.46
C GLY A 68 -0.05 -10.43 -2.36
N GLY A 69 -1.08 -10.40 -3.17
CA GLY A 69 -1.41 -9.30 -4.08
C GLY A 69 -2.38 -9.73 -5.19
N ARG A 70 -2.01 -10.71 -5.99
CA ARG A 70 -2.76 -11.15 -7.18
C ARG A 70 -4.24 -11.48 -6.90
N LEU A 71 -4.51 -12.20 -5.83
CA LEU A 71 -5.85 -12.65 -5.42
C LEU A 71 -6.37 -11.88 -4.20
N ASP A 72 -5.67 -10.84 -3.76
CA ASP A 72 -6.13 -10.04 -2.63
C ASP A 72 -7.37 -9.24 -3.01
N CYS A 73 -8.33 -9.14 -2.09
CA CYS A 73 -9.59 -8.43 -2.33
C CYS A 73 -9.40 -6.91 -2.54
N THR A 74 -8.26 -6.34 -2.13
CA THR A 74 -7.91 -4.94 -2.44
C THR A 74 -7.50 -4.76 -3.89
N ASN A 75 -7.15 -5.83 -4.63
CA ASN A 75 -6.61 -5.76 -5.98
C ASN A 75 -7.64 -5.48 -7.08
N ILE A 76 -8.85 -5.09 -6.71
CA ILE A 76 -9.89 -4.63 -7.64
C ILE A 76 -9.70 -3.18 -8.09
N ILE A 77 -8.83 -2.43 -7.43
CA ILE A 77 -8.58 -1.01 -7.71
C ILE A 77 -7.75 -0.80 -8.98
N HIS A 78 -7.83 0.41 -9.51
CA HIS A 78 -6.94 0.93 -10.56
C HIS A 78 -6.10 2.07 -9.96
N PRO A 79 -4.89 1.80 -9.49
CA PRO A 79 -4.07 2.77 -8.77
C PRO A 79 -3.33 3.72 -9.71
N ASP A 80 -2.87 4.86 -9.20
CA ASP A 80 -1.95 5.76 -9.90
C ASP A 80 -0.49 5.31 -9.74
N LEU A 81 -0.20 4.53 -8.72
CA LEU A 81 1.12 3.98 -8.43
C LEU A 81 1.01 2.68 -7.64
N CYS A 82 1.82 1.69 -8.01
CA CYS A 82 2.01 0.47 -7.23
C CYS A 82 3.34 0.53 -6.48
N ILE A 83 3.37 0.03 -5.24
CA ILE A 83 4.60 -0.08 -4.45
C ILE A 83 4.70 -1.50 -3.89
N ILE A 84 5.84 -2.15 -4.10
CA ILE A 84 6.20 -3.43 -3.48
C ILE A 84 7.47 -3.20 -2.67
N THR A 85 7.38 -3.29 -1.35
CA THR A 85 8.47 -2.89 -0.46
C THR A 85 9.64 -3.87 -0.47
N ASN A 86 9.38 -5.12 -0.12
CA ASN A 86 10.38 -6.20 -0.15
C ASN A 86 9.69 -7.56 -0.27
N ILE A 87 10.51 -8.60 -0.51
CA ILE A 87 10.07 -9.99 -0.50
C ILE A 87 10.85 -10.74 0.58
N SER A 88 10.10 -11.37 1.45
CA SER A 88 10.63 -12.28 2.48
C SER A 88 9.78 -13.55 2.54
N PHE A 89 10.29 -14.60 3.16
CA PHE A 89 9.50 -15.78 3.46
C PHE A 89 8.45 -15.45 4.52
N ASP A 90 7.22 -15.31 4.07
CA ASP A 90 6.05 -15.10 4.90
C ASP A 90 4.84 -15.78 4.25
N HIS A 91 3.94 -16.30 5.08
CA HIS A 91 2.73 -16.98 4.60
C HIS A 91 3.00 -18.03 3.50
N THR A 92 4.11 -18.77 3.62
CA THR A 92 4.58 -19.71 2.58
C THR A 92 3.57 -20.79 2.21
N GLN A 93 2.69 -21.15 3.13
CA GLN A 93 1.58 -22.08 2.89
C GLN A 93 0.57 -21.57 1.86
N PHE A 94 0.49 -20.24 1.62
CA PHE A 94 -0.43 -19.62 0.66
C PHE A 94 0.29 -19.02 -0.54
N LEU A 95 1.45 -18.41 -0.33
CA LEU A 95 2.16 -17.64 -1.34
C LEU A 95 3.23 -18.45 -2.08
N GLY A 96 3.53 -19.65 -1.58
CA GLY A 96 4.55 -20.54 -2.14
C GLY A 96 5.83 -20.58 -1.31
N ASP A 97 6.67 -21.54 -1.63
CA ASP A 97 7.86 -21.97 -0.87
C ASP A 97 9.17 -21.38 -1.40
N THR A 98 9.11 -20.45 -2.36
CA THR A 98 10.28 -19.75 -2.91
C THR A 98 10.04 -18.26 -2.99
N LEU A 99 11.12 -17.44 -2.88
CA LEU A 99 11.02 -15.99 -3.02
C LEU A 99 10.45 -15.59 -4.39
N ALA A 100 10.76 -16.34 -5.45
CA ALA A 100 10.20 -16.07 -6.79
C ALA A 100 8.69 -16.27 -6.85
N LYS A 101 8.14 -17.32 -6.21
CA LYS A 101 6.68 -17.54 -6.15
C LYS A 101 6.00 -16.43 -5.35
N ILE A 102 6.54 -16.07 -4.18
CA ILE A 102 6.02 -14.97 -3.35
C ILE A 102 6.06 -13.65 -4.12
N ALA A 103 7.17 -13.38 -4.84
CA ALA A 103 7.28 -12.21 -5.71
C ALA A 103 6.23 -12.20 -6.81
N GLY A 104 5.90 -13.36 -7.39
CA GLY A 104 4.85 -13.51 -8.40
C GLY A 104 3.47 -13.13 -7.88
N GLU A 105 3.12 -13.58 -6.66
CA GLU A 105 1.85 -13.21 -6.02
C GLU A 105 1.79 -11.69 -5.72
N LYS A 106 2.88 -11.11 -5.17
CA LYS A 106 2.93 -9.66 -4.91
C LYS A 106 2.96 -8.83 -6.20
N ALA A 107 3.64 -9.30 -7.24
CA ALA A 107 3.64 -8.65 -8.55
C ALA A 107 2.27 -8.60 -9.22
N GLY A 108 1.31 -9.40 -8.75
CA GLY A 108 -0.07 -9.38 -9.21
C GLY A 108 -0.81 -8.05 -9.02
N ILE A 109 -0.27 -7.12 -8.22
CA ILE A 109 -0.83 -5.76 -8.09
C ILE A 109 -0.39 -4.83 -9.24
N ILE A 110 0.62 -5.21 -10.02
CA ILE A 110 1.09 -4.40 -11.15
C ILE A 110 0.01 -4.39 -12.23
N LYS A 111 -0.43 -3.19 -12.62
CA LYS A 111 -1.54 -2.97 -13.55
C LYS A 111 -1.04 -2.42 -14.90
N PRO A 112 -1.82 -2.60 -15.97
CA PRO A 112 -1.46 -2.13 -17.30
C PRO A 112 -1.11 -0.65 -17.35
N GLY A 113 0.12 -0.33 -17.74
CA GLY A 113 0.61 1.04 -17.91
C GLY A 113 0.86 1.82 -16.62
N ILE A 114 0.55 1.26 -15.46
CA ILE A 114 0.70 1.94 -14.16
C ILE A 114 2.13 1.76 -13.64
N PRO A 115 2.84 2.84 -13.25
CA PRO A 115 4.18 2.73 -12.72
C PRO A 115 4.22 1.92 -11.43
N VAL A 116 5.34 1.19 -11.23
CA VAL A 116 5.58 0.42 -10.01
C VAL A 116 6.95 0.71 -9.45
N VAL A 117 7.01 0.95 -8.14
CA VAL A 117 8.26 1.05 -7.38
C VAL A 117 8.49 -0.26 -6.62
N ILE A 118 9.67 -0.84 -6.81
CA ILE A 118 10.15 -2.01 -6.06
C ILE A 118 11.22 -1.54 -5.09
N GLY A 119 10.99 -1.72 -3.78
CA GLY A 119 11.88 -1.26 -2.72
C GLY A 119 13.19 -2.03 -2.70
N GLU A 120 13.10 -3.35 -2.60
CA GLU A 120 14.26 -4.25 -2.53
C GLU A 120 14.05 -5.46 -3.43
N THR A 121 15.14 -5.96 -4.00
CA THR A 121 15.15 -7.18 -4.81
C THR A 121 16.25 -8.15 -4.39
N THR A 122 16.10 -9.40 -4.84
CA THR A 122 17.15 -10.41 -4.86
C THR A 122 17.37 -10.88 -6.29
N PRO A 123 18.46 -11.61 -6.57
CA PRO A 123 18.64 -12.24 -7.89
C PRO A 123 17.45 -13.12 -8.33
N GLU A 124 16.70 -13.67 -7.39
CA GLU A 124 15.54 -14.54 -7.64
C GLU A 124 14.26 -13.74 -7.92
N THR A 125 14.06 -12.59 -7.25
CA THR A 125 12.82 -11.83 -7.32
C THR A 125 12.80 -10.78 -8.43
N LYS A 126 13.95 -10.16 -8.74
CA LYS A 126 14.07 -9.11 -9.74
C LYS A 126 13.57 -9.52 -11.12
N PRO A 127 13.93 -10.70 -11.66
CA PRO A 127 13.41 -11.15 -12.96
C PRO A 127 11.88 -11.28 -13.00
N VAL A 128 11.26 -11.69 -11.88
CA VAL A 128 9.80 -11.83 -11.76
C VAL A 128 9.13 -10.47 -11.95
N PHE A 129 9.62 -9.43 -11.26
CA PHE A 129 9.09 -8.08 -11.39
C PHE A 129 9.28 -7.50 -12.80
N LEU A 130 10.46 -7.69 -13.39
CA LEU A 130 10.74 -7.26 -14.75
C LEU A 130 9.81 -7.92 -15.77
N GLN A 131 9.60 -9.23 -15.65
CA GLN A 131 8.70 -9.98 -16.53
C GLN A 131 7.26 -9.48 -16.41
N LYS A 132 6.76 -9.31 -15.16
CA LYS A 132 5.39 -8.84 -14.94
C LYS A 132 5.21 -7.42 -15.44
N ALA A 133 6.14 -6.51 -15.12
CA ALA A 133 6.08 -5.13 -15.57
C ALA A 133 6.10 -5.03 -17.11
N ALA A 134 6.94 -5.83 -17.79
CA ALA A 134 6.96 -5.88 -19.24
C ALA A 134 5.63 -6.38 -19.83
N ALA A 135 5.04 -7.42 -19.26
CA ALA A 135 3.74 -7.96 -19.68
C ALA A 135 2.61 -6.93 -19.56
N GLU A 136 2.63 -6.11 -18.51
CA GLU A 136 1.65 -5.04 -18.25
C GLU A 136 2.05 -3.69 -18.94
N LYS A 137 3.20 -3.62 -19.61
CA LYS A 137 3.77 -2.36 -20.13
C LYS A 137 3.86 -1.28 -19.02
N ALA A 138 4.10 -1.70 -17.79
CA ALA A 138 4.21 -0.86 -16.62
C ALA A 138 5.63 -0.34 -16.46
N PRO A 139 5.85 0.97 -16.30
CA PRO A 139 7.16 1.50 -15.93
C PRO A 139 7.58 0.93 -14.56
N VAL A 140 8.78 0.34 -14.47
CA VAL A 140 9.31 -0.21 -13.22
C VAL A 140 10.52 0.57 -12.76
N VAL A 141 10.57 0.91 -11.46
CA VAL A 141 11.69 1.60 -10.84
C VAL A 141 12.13 0.82 -9.60
N PHE A 142 13.42 0.48 -9.54
CA PHE A 142 14.02 -0.17 -8.37
C PHE A 142 14.61 0.90 -7.44
N ALA A 143 14.07 1.00 -6.23
CA ALA A 143 14.48 2.02 -5.28
C ALA A 143 15.94 1.85 -4.83
N GLU A 144 16.43 0.61 -4.74
CA GLU A 144 17.82 0.31 -4.38
C GLU A 144 18.85 0.79 -5.40
N GLU A 145 18.45 1.02 -6.66
CA GLU A 145 19.32 1.51 -7.74
C GLU A 145 19.33 3.03 -7.84
N ARG A 146 18.45 3.74 -7.08
CA ARG A 146 18.40 5.20 -7.08
C ARG A 146 19.24 5.81 -5.96
N MET A 147 20.06 6.80 -6.32
CA MET A 147 20.68 7.71 -5.36
C MET A 147 19.70 8.85 -5.06
N ASN A 148 19.04 8.80 -3.90
CA ASN A 148 18.09 9.83 -3.48
C ASN A 148 18.82 10.86 -2.60
N ASN A 149 19.38 11.91 -3.22
CA ASN A 149 19.98 13.04 -2.53
C ASN A 149 19.08 14.30 -2.57
N ASP A 150 17.83 14.15 -2.98
CA ASP A 150 16.92 15.27 -3.24
C ASP A 150 16.49 16.01 -1.94
N TYR A 151 16.62 15.34 -0.79
CA TYR A 151 16.21 15.87 0.52
C TYR A 151 17.33 15.75 1.56
N PRO A 152 18.44 16.54 1.43
CA PRO A 152 19.54 16.45 2.38
C PRO A 152 19.07 16.83 3.79
N GLY A 153 19.52 16.04 4.79
CA GLY A 153 19.14 16.25 6.18
C GLY A 153 17.68 15.94 6.51
N LEU A 154 17.01 15.11 5.70
CA LEU A 154 15.65 14.65 5.98
C LEU A 154 15.59 13.94 7.33
N LYS A 155 14.72 14.44 8.20
CA LYS A 155 14.44 13.84 9.52
C LYS A 155 13.24 12.92 9.40
N THR A 156 13.34 11.72 9.95
CA THR A 156 12.25 10.74 10.01
C THR A 156 11.87 10.48 11.47
N GLU A 157 10.57 10.48 11.76
CA GLU A 157 10.06 10.15 13.10
C GLU A 157 10.25 8.66 13.39
N LEU A 158 10.02 7.80 12.41
CA LEU A 158 10.21 6.36 12.55
C LEU A 158 11.70 5.99 12.53
N GLN A 159 12.10 5.19 13.52
CA GLN A 159 13.48 4.76 13.74
C GLN A 159 13.67 3.29 13.33
N GLY A 160 14.91 2.91 13.04
CA GLY A 160 15.29 1.53 12.70
C GLY A 160 15.96 1.39 11.34
N LEU A 161 16.80 0.37 11.18
CA LEU A 161 17.58 0.15 9.96
C LEU A 161 16.70 -0.09 8.72
N TYR A 162 15.57 -0.78 8.90
CA TYR A 162 14.61 -1.02 7.82
C TYR A 162 13.93 0.28 7.34
N GLN A 163 13.85 1.33 8.18
CA GLN A 163 13.27 2.61 7.79
C GLN A 163 14.10 3.35 6.74
N LEU A 164 15.40 3.12 6.68
CA LEU A 164 16.24 3.66 5.60
C LEU A 164 15.80 3.14 4.22
N LYS A 165 15.43 1.87 4.16
CA LYS A 165 14.94 1.23 2.94
C LYS A 165 13.54 1.71 2.59
N ASN A 166 12.65 1.80 3.57
CA ASN A 166 11.31 2.36 3.39
C ASN A 166 11.37 3.83 2.92
N THR A 167 12.22 4.64 3.55
CA THR A 167 12.46 6.03 3.15
C THR A 167 12.91 6.11 1.69
N ARG A 168 13.86 5.29 1.27
CA ARG A 168 14.32 5.23 -0.11
C ARG A 168 13.19 4.88 -1.07
N THR A 169 12.37 3.89 -0.73
CA THR A 169 11.21 3.48 -1.52
C THR A 169 10.21 4.63 -1.68
N ILE A 170 9.89 5.33 -0.58
CA ILE A 170 8.99 6.49 -0.61
C ILE A 170 9.58 7.61 -1.47
N LEU A 171 10.84 8.00 -1.25
CA LEU A 171 11.48 9.07 -2.04
C LEU A 171 11.56 8.72 -3.53
N THR A 172 11.66 7.44 -3.89
CA THR A 172 11.59 6.98 -5.27
C THR A 172 10.18 7.09 -5.86
N ALA A 173 9.14 6.96 -5.04
CA ALA A 173 7.75 7.09 -5.44
C ALA A 173 7.31 8.54 -5.70
N LEU A 174 7.87 9.52 -4.96
CA LEU A 174 7.45 10.93 -5.03
C LEU A 174 7.50 11.54 -6.44
N PRO A 175 8.57 11.37 -7.25
CA PRO A 175 8.59 11.89 -8.61
C PRO A 175 7.47 11.33 -9.48
N LEU A 176 7.17 10.02 -9.37
CA LEU A 176 6.10 9.37 -10.14
C LEU A 176 4.72 9.90 -9.75
N LEU A 177 4.49 10.16 -8.47
CA LEU A 177 3.24 10.80 -8.01
C LEU A 177 3.14 12.24 -8.53
N LYS A 178 4.23 13.01 -8.56
CA LYS A 178 4.23 14.35 -9.17
C LYS A 178 3.91 14.30 -10.66
N GLU A 179 4.46 13.35 -11.39
CA GLU A 179 4.14 13.09 -12.81
C GLU A 179 2.67 12.71 -13.00
N ALA A 180 2.07 12.00 -12.06
CA ALA A 180 0.63 11.69 -12.03
C ALA A 180 -0.26 12.89 -11.66
N GLY A 181 0.32 14.06 -11.36
CA GLY A 181 -0.41 15.30 -11.09
C GLY A 181 -0.58 15.69 -9.63
N TYR A 182 0.01 14.93 -8.71
CA TYR A 182 -0.05 15.26 -7.28
C TYR A 182 0.86 16.43 -6.92
N HIS A 183 0.32 17.41 -6.20
CA HIS A 183 1.07 18.55 -5.68
C HIS A 183 1.83 18.16 -4.40
N ILE A 184 3.11 17.83 -4.55
CA ILE A 184 3.99 17.43 -3.46
C ILE A 184 5.20 18.35 -3.44
N ASP A 185 5.21 19.31 -2.52
CA ASP A 185 6.34 20.21 -2.30
C ASP A 185 7.34 19.66 -1.26
N GLU A 186 8.50 20.31 -1.14
CA GLU A 186 9.53 19.91 -0.18
C GLU A 186 9.04 20.00 1.27
N ARG A 187 8.23 21.02 1.59
CA ARG A 187 7.69 21.21 2.93
C ARG A 187 6.76 20.06 3.33
N SER A 188 5.90 19.63 2.42
CA SER A 188 4.99 18.49 2.62
C SER A 188 5.76 17.19 2.85
N VAL A 189 6.83 16.94 2.06
CA VAL A 189 7.69 15.77 2.25
C VAL A 189 8.35 15.79 3.63
N ARG A 190 9.01 16.89 4.00
CA ARG A 190 9.69 17.01 5.30
C ARG A 190 8.72 16.88 6.46
N SER A 191 7.54 17.49 6.37
CA SER A 191 6.49 17.39 7.39
C SER A 191 5.97 15.96 7.52
N GLY A 192 5.69 15.28 6.39
CA GLY A 192 5.20 13.90 6.38
C GLY A 192 6.17 12.93 7.06
N PHE A 193 7.47 13.04 6.77
CA PHE A 193 8.47 12.19 7.43
C PHE A 193 8.69 12.52 8.91
N ALA A 194 8.62 13.79 9.29
CA ALA A 194 8.87 14.22 10.66
C ALA A 194 7.68 14.01 11.61
N ARG A 195 6.48 13.83 11.08
CA ARG A 195 5.22 13.76 11.84
C ARG A 195 4.33 12.61 11.38
N VAL A 196 4.93 11.52 10.93
CA VAL A 196 4.16 10.41 10.34
C VAL A 196 3.18 9.81 11.35
N CYS A 197 3.57 9.63 12.61
CA CYS A 197 2.69 9.08 13.66
C CYS A 197 1.48 10.00 13.92
N GLU A 198 1.72 11.30 14.07
CA GLU A 198 0.65 12.28 14.25
C GLU A 198 -0.30 12.34 13.05
N LEU A 199 0.26 12.42 11.82
CA LEU A 199 -0.53 12.61 10.60
C LEU A 199 -1.32 11.37 10.19
N THR A 200 -0.83 10.18 10.52
CA THR A 200 -1.45 8.90 10.11
C THR A 200 -2.15 8.18 11.26
N GLY A 201 -1.93 8.61 12.50
CA GLY A 201 -2.38 7.91 13.69
C GLY A 201 -1.64 6.59 13.94
N LEU A 202 -0.46 6.40 13.36
CA LEU A 202 0.40 5.25 13.62
C LEU A 202 0.90 5.34 15.07
N MET A 203 0.80 4.22 15.82
CA MET A 203 1.22 4.10 17.21
C MET A 203 2.43 3.16 17.34
#